data_8204986e27ca7bd3f06bb12e528d5a20
#
_entry.id   8204986e27ca7bd3f06bb12e528d5a20
#
_cell.length_a   1.000
_cell.length_b   1.000
_cell.length_c   1.000
_cell.angle_alpha   90.00
_cell.angle_beta   90.00
_cell.angle_gamma   90.00
#
_symmetry.space_group_name_H-M   'P 1'
#
loop_
_entity.id
_entity.type
_entity.pdbx_description
1 polymer ?
#
loop_
_entity_poly.entity_id
_entity_poly.type
_entity_poly.pdbx_seq_one_letter_code
_entity_poly.pdbx_strand_id
1 'polypeptide(L)'
;MKIQQINPANFVFAATLCVATFAVSSANAQLNSPRLNTGQVSSAKIVQTKTAQSIQDTEKSGEQSEQMSPSDISSAETVTLRGVLNPIETLRLATRDPGIVKEVLVREGDVVKAGQTIAVLDDEVYAAELSAAKNDLEIAKEETKNDTDLQFAKLSSEVNRQVLDRSRRANVQFKKAVSKIEIERLRLEYERSRLSGVQAQRQQTVNQLNQRLKADQATIAELRLKNRTITSKIDGTVVEVLNTPGEFVNSGQPIARVLNLNRLRVICAGNAKTLDPNNISKEATFKIMVNEKTVSYPAKVIFISPEIDPVRQTFAVWAEIQNTDQQLRAGNVGDLEIRLK
;
A
#
# COMPACT_ATOMS: atom_id res chain seq x y z
N MET A 1 -43.15 57.00 22.30
CA MET A 1 -41.71 56.68 22.29
C MET A 1 -41.35 56.10 20.92
N LYS A 2 -40.54 56.85 20.15
CA LYS A 2 -40.35 56.70 18.69
C LYS A 2 -39.67 55.38 18.32
N ILE A 3 -40.27 54.57 17.45
CA ILE A 3 -39.70 53.46 16.77
C ILE A 3 -39.04 54.01 15.50
N GLN A 4 -37.72 53.88 15.43
CA GLN A 4 -36.92 54.31 14.28
C GLN A 4 -36.82 53.13 13.29
N GLN A 5 -37.34 53.31 12.10
CA GLN A 5 -37.21 52.41 10.95
C GLN A 5 -35.78 52.53 10.39
N ILE A 6 -35.11 51.41 10.23
CA ILE A 6 -33.82 51.30 9.52
C ILE A 6 -34.12 50.75 8.12
N ASN A 7 -33.75 51.51 7.12
CA ASN A 7 -33.93 51.32 5.68
C ASN A 7 -32.81 50.34 5.17
N PRO A 8 -33.12 49.30 4.40
CA PRO A 8 -32.09 48.45 3.76
C PRO A 8 -31.83 48.92 2.32
N ALA A 9 -30.81 49.72 2.12
CA ALA A 9 -30.28 50.00 0.79
C ALA A 9 -28.76 50.23 0.90
N ASN A 10 -28.03 49.53 -0.03
CA ASN A 10 -26.60 49.66 -0.36
C ASN A 10 -25.58 48.82 0.42
N PHE A 11 -25.38 47.62 -0.11
CA PHE A 11 -24.03 47.03 -0.11
C PHE A 11 -23.76 46.47 -1.51
N VAL A 12 -23.17 47.32 -2.35
CA VAL A 12 -22.53 46.89 -3.61
C VAL A 12 -21.13 46.40 -3.25
N PHE A 13 -20.90 45.10 -3.29
CA PHE A 13 -19.56 44.55 -3.21
C PHE A 13 -18.97 44.47 -4.61
N ALA A 14 -17.99 45.31 -4.88
CA ALA A 14 -17.13 45.23 -6.04
C ALA A 14 -16.18 44.01 -5.92
N ALA A 15 -16.39 42.98 -6.74
CA ALA A 15 -15.46 41.89 -6.91
C ALA A 15 -14.32 42.35 -7.83
N THR A 16 -13.18 42.69 -7.25
CA THR A 16 -11.94 42.94 -8.00
C THR A 16 -11.30 41.62 -8.38
N LEU A 17 -11.43 41.29 -9.66
CA LEU A 17 -10.80 40.12 -10.28
C LEU A 17 -9.30 40.44 -10.48
N CYS A 18 -8.42 39.92 -9.62
CA CYS A 18 -6.97 39.96 -9.81
C CYS A 18 -6.55 38.79 -10.72
N VAL A 19 -6.41 39.06 -12.01
CA VAL A 19 -5.77 38.14 -12.98
C VAL A 19 -4.26 38.31 -12.83
N ALA A 20 -3.61 37.34 -12.16
CA ALA A 20 -2.16 37.24 -12.13
C ALA A 20 -1.69 36.51 -13.41
N THR A 21 -1.18 37.29 -14.36
CA THR A 21 -0.45 36.79 -15.51
C THR A 21 0.92 36.30 -15.09
N PHE A 22 1.13 34.99 -15.07
CA PHE A 22 2.47 34.41 -14.95
C PHE A 22 3.18 34.53 -16.29
N ALA A 23 4.18 35.41 -16.35
CA ALA A 23 5.15 35.48 -17.44
C ALA A 23 6.15 34.33 -17.26
N VAL A 24 6.16 33.40 -18.20
CA VAL A 24 7.19 32.36 -18.33
C VAL A 24 8.43 33.02 -18.87
N SER A 25 9.45 33.24 -18.02
CA SER A 25 10.79 33.62 -18.41
C SER A 25 11.60 32.37 -18.76
N SER A 26 11.82 32.13 -20.03
CA SER A 26 12.73 31.10 -20.53
C SER A 26 14.17 31.59 -20.33
N ALA A 27 14.83 31.13 -19.27
CA ALA A 27 16.27 31.28 -19.12
C ALA A 27 16.99 30.16 -19.84
N ASN A 28 17.63 30.53 -20.94
CA ASN A 28 18.54 29.70 -21.73
C ASN A 28 19.84 29.50 -20.93
N ALA A 29 20.01 28.33 -20.30
CA ALA A 29 21.25 27.92 -19.65
C ALA A 29 22.13 27.23 -20.69
N GLN A 30 23.16 27.95 -21.18
CA GLN A 30 24.22 27.41 -22.00
C GLN A 30 25.03 26.37 -21.20
N LEU A 31 25.06 25.15 -21.71
CA LEU A 31 25.96 24.08 -21.31
C LEU A 31 27.41 24.44 -21.67
N ASN A 32 28.19 24.75 -20.66
CA ASN A 32 29.63 24.92 -20.77
C ASN A 32 30.31 23.58 -20.50
N SER A 33 30.71 22.87 -21.54
CA SER A 33 31.48 21.62 -21.46
C SER A 33 32.97 21.94 -21.29
N PRO A 34 33.69 21.37 -20.33
CA PRO A 34 35.14 21.49 -20.30
C PRO A 34 35.76 20.54 -21.34
N ARG A 35 36.58 21.11 -22.21
CA ARG A 35 37.41 20.42 -23.18
C ARG A 35 38.45 19.55 -22.48
N LEU A 36 38.44 18.26 -22.82
CA LEU A 36 39.51 17.32 -22.49
C LEU A 36 40.77 17.68 -23.30
N ASN A 37 41.83 17.92 -22.56
CA ASN A 37 43.16 18.18 -23.05
C ASN A 37 43.83 16.86 -23.45
N THR A 38 44.12 16.72 -24.74
CA THR A 38 44.90 15.63 -25.31
C THR A 38 46.37 15.81 -24.98
N GLY A 39 46.89 15.02 -24.04
CA GLY A 39 48.32 14.93 -23.70
C GLY A 39 48.89 13.57 -24.12
N GLN A 40 49.64 13.65 -25.15
CA GLN A 40 50.78 12.82 -25.62
C GLN A 40 50.98 11.41 -25.05
N VAL A 41 50.85 10.48 -25.95
CA VAL A 41 51.32 9.08 -25.89
C VAL A 41 52.84 9.07 -25.92
N SER A 42 53.49 8.56 -24.90
CA SER A 42 54.93 8.21 -24.94
C SER A 42 55.06 6.68 -25.08
N SER A 43 55.69 6.32 -26.17
CA SER A 43 56.05 4.97 -26.57
C SER A 43 57.05 4.35 -25.62
N ALA A 44 56.79 3.15 -25.09
CA ALA A 44 57.78 2.30 -24.45
C ALA A 44 57.69 0.88 -25.04
N LYS A 45 58.54 0.63 -25.94
CA LYS A 45 59.49 -0.41 -26.25
C LYS A 45 59.15 -1.84 -25.81
N ILE A 46 58.84 -2.63 -26.84
CA ILE A 46 58.81 -4.11 -26.86
C ILE A 46 60.20 -4.63 -26.59
N VAL A 47 60.35 -5.55 -25.62
CA VAL A 47 61.51 -6.45 -25.53
C VAL A 47 61.00 -7.86 -25.75
N GLN A 48 61.31 -8.35 -26.95
CA GLN A 48 61.22 -9.79 -27.26
C GLN A 48 62.47 -10.45 -26.69
N THR A 49 62.34 -11.56 -25.99
CA THR A 49 63.42 -12.49 -25.79
C THR A 49 62.93 -13.90 -26.18
N LYS A 50 63.49 -14.35 -27.29
CA LYS A 50 63.51 -15.73 -27.75
C LYS A 50 64.41 -16.55 -26.80
N THR A 51 64.04 -17.79 -26.47
CA THR A 51 64.97 -18.91 -26.57
C THR A 51 64.17 -20.20 -26.67
N ALA A 52 64.40 -20.89 -27.74
CA ALA A 52 63.97 -22.24 -28.04
C ALA A 52 65.12 -23.22 -27.70
N GLN A 53 64.77 -24.49 -27.78
CA GLN A 53 65.61 -25.74 -27.77
C GLN A 53 65.65 -26.45 -26.42
N SER A 54 65.55 -27.76 -26.29
CA SER A 54 65.39 -28.90 -27.22
C SER A 54 65.47 -30.16 -26.37
N ILE A 55 64.94 -31.22 -26.91
CA ILE A 55 65.41 -32.63 -27.03
C ILE A 55 64.82 -33.58 -25.98
N GLN A 56 63.93 -34.46 -26.40
CA GLN A 56 64.00 -35.88 -26.80
C GLN A 56 64.37 -36.91 -25.74
N ASP A 57 63.49 -37.93 -25.74
CA ASP A 57 63.68 -39.33 -25.55
C ASP A 57 63.83 -39.90 -24.11
N THR A 58 62.89 -40.75 -23.71
CA THR A 58 63.10 -42.15 -23.60
C THR A 58 61.79 -42.93 -23.34
N GLU A 59 61.50 -43.87 -24.22
CA GLU A 59 60.57 -44.99 -24.07
C GLU A 59 60.96 -45.91 -22.90
N LYS A 60 60.05 -46.50 -22.15
CA LYS A 60 59.72 -47.93 -22.12
C LYS A 60 58.96 -48.39 -20.89
N SER A 61 57.92 -49.14 -21.18
CA SER A 61 57.51 -50.39 -20.47
C SER A 61 56.83 -50.32 -19.12
N GLY A 62 55.63 -50.84 -19.10
CA GLY A 62 55.01 -51.44 -17.91
C GLY A 62 53.46 -51.53 -18.06
N GLU A 63 52.97 -52.48 -18.86
CA GLU A 63 51.59 -52.99 -18.74
C GLU A 63 51.41 -53.58 -17.35
N GLN A 64 50.47 -53.02 -16.59
CA GLN A 64 49.72 -53.78 -15.59
C GLN A 64 48.28 -53.29 -15.61
N SER A 65 47.42 -54.14 -16.15
CA SER A 65 45.99 -54.09 -16.10
C SER A 65 45.53 -54.32 -14.66
N GLU A 66 45.07 -53.28 -13.99
CA GLU A 66 44.26 -53.44 -12.80
C GLU A 66 42.81 -53.09 -13.18
N GLN A 67 41.98 -54.11 -13.11
CA GLN A 67 40.57 -54.06 -13.19
C GLN A 67 40.01 -53.14 -12.03
N MET A 68 39.61 -51.93 -12.33
CA MET A 68 38.79 -51.15 -11.43
C MET A 68 37.31 -51.45 -11.73
N SER A 69 36.67 -52.00 -10.71
CA SER A 69 35.23 -52.17 -10.63
C SER A 69 34.51 -50.83 -10.81
N PRO A 70 33.40 -50.79 -11.51
CA PRO A 70 32.64 -49.57 -11.63
C PRO A 70 31.78 -49.32 -10.39
N SER A 71 32.26 -48.49 -9.50
CA SER A 71 31.42 -47.81 -8.55
C SER A 71 31.30 -46.33 -8.99
N ASP A 72 30.61 -46.12 -10.07
CA ASP A 72 30.20 -44.79 -10.50
C ASP A 72 29.12 -44.26 -9.54
N ILE A 73 29.61 -43.59 -8.51
CA ILE A 73 28.80 -42.55 -7.86
C ILE A 73 28.81 -41.40 -8.86
N SER A 74 27.69 -41.23 -9.56
CA SER A 74 27.38 -40.05 -10.35
C SER A 74 27.67 -38.81 -9.52
N SER A 75 28.82 -38.19 -9.73
CA SER A 75 29.16 -36.87 -9.21
C SER A 75 28.30 -35.87 -9.92
N ALA A 76 27.13 -35.57 -9.33
CA ALA A 76 26.32 -34.46 -9.80
C ALA A 76 27.19 -33.21 -9.84
N GLU A 77 27.40 -32.67 -11.05
CA GLU A 77 28.21 -31.50 -11.26
C GLU A 77 27.60 -30.33 -10.48
N THR A 78 28.33 -29.82 -9.51
CA THR A 78 27.88 -28.71 -8.65
C THR A 78 28.68 -27.46 -8.99
N VAL A 79 27.99 -26.34 -9.08
CA VAL A 79 28.59 -25.02 -9.28
C VAL A 79 28.43 -24.18 -8.01
N THR A 80 29.54 -23.58 -7.59
CA THR A 80 29.56 -22.70 -6.41
C THR A 80 29.53 -21.25 -6.84
N LEU A 81 28.55 -20.50 -6.36
CA LEU A 81 28.37 -19.07 -6.62
C LEU A 81 28.45 -18.31 -5.30
N ARG A 82 29.29 -17.29 -5.24
CA ARG A 82 29.35 -16.41 -4.08
C ARG A 82 28.15 -15.46 -4.08
N GLY A 83 27.47 -15.34 -2.94
CA GLY A 83 26.25 -14.55 -2.80
C GLY A 83 26.14 -13.80 -1.49
N VAL A 84 25.26 -12.84 -1.48
CA VAL A 84 24.95 -12.01 -0.31
C VAL A 84 23.50 -12.26 0.10
N LEU A 85 23.29 -12.42 1.41
CA LEU A 85 21.98 -12.57 2.02
C LEU A 85 21.28 -11.21 2.14
N ASN A 86 20.08 -11.13 1.58
CA ASN A 86 19.21 -9.96 1.69
C ASN A 86 17.86 -10.37 2.29
N PRO A 87 17.20 -9.51 3.08
CA PRO A 87 15.85 -9.78 3.52
C PRO A 87 14.91 -9.76 2.31
N ILE A 88 13.93 -10.67 2.28
CA ILE A 88 12.91 -10.68 1.22
C ILE A 88 11.93 -9.53 1.44
N GLU A 89 11.57 -9.29 2.70
CA GLU A 89 10.61 -8.26 3.08
C GLU A 89 11.30 -7.22 3.96
N THR A 90 11.28 -6.00 3.47
CA THR A 90 11.74 -4.81 4.20
C THR A 90 10.60 -3.80 4.21
N LEU A 91 10.17 -3.40 5.39
CA LEU A 91 9.11 -2.43 5.55
C LEU A 91 9.66 -1.15 6.19
N ARG A 92 9.53 -0.04 5.49
CA ARG A 92 9.70 1.30 6.04
C ARG A 92 8.33 1.80 6.46
N LEU A 93 8.10 1.89 7.76
CA LEU A 93 6.87 2.38 8.33
C LEU A 93 6.86 3.89 8.26
N ALA A 94 5.99 4.45 7.42
CA ALA A 94 5.85 5.88 7.24
C ALA A 94 4.47 6.36 7.69
N THR A 95 4.39 7.61 8.11
CA THR A 95 3.12 8.27 8.44
C THR A 95 2.32 8.54 7.17
N ARG A 96 1.00 8.44 7.27
CA ARG A 96 0.09 8.85 6.19
C ARG A 96 -0.21 10.34 6.25
N ASP A 97 -0.40 10.85 7.45
CA ASP A 97 -0.77 12.23 7.72
C ASP A 97 0.31 12.91 8.57
N PRO A 98 0.57 14.21 8.43
CA PRO A 98 1.55 14.92 9.27
C PRO A 98 1.06 15.04 10.71
N GLY A 99 1.99 15.12 11.66
CA GLY A 99 1.65 15.30 13.07
C GLY A 99 2.87 15.19 14.00
N ILE A 100 2.64 15.37 15.29
CA ILE A 100 3.66 15.18 16.33
C ILE A 100 3.62 13.73 16.79
N VAL A 101 4.79 13.12 16.95
CA VAL A 101 4.91 11.78 17.53
C VAL A 101 4.61 11.87 19.02
N LYS A 102 3.52 11.25 19.47
CA LYS A 102 3.13 11.20 20.89
C LYS A 102 4.00 10.23 21.66
N GLU A 103 4.15 9.03 21.12
CA GLU A 103 4.96 7.97 21.71
C GLU A 103 5.45 6.97 20.65
N VAL A 104 6.59 6.35 20.95
CA VAL A 104 7.15 5.21 20.20
C VAL A 104 7.19 4.02 21.13
N LEU A 105 6.47 2.94 20.78
CA LEU A 105 6.22 1.80 21.65
C LEU A 105 7.23 0.65 21.47
N VAL A 106 8.19 0.82 20.58
CA VAL A 106 9.19 -0.19 20.24
C VAL A 106 10.59 0.40 20.25
N ARG A 107 11.58 -0.46 20.42
CA ARG A 107 13.01 -0.13 20.36
C ARG A 107 13.69 -0.91 19.25
N GLU A 108 14.87 -0.46 18.85
CA GLU A 108 15.71 -1.21 17.94
C GLU A 108 16.08 -2.57 18.54
N GLY A 109 15.92 -3.61 17.75
CA GLY A 109 16.11 -5.00 18.19
C GLY A 109 14.82 -5.73 18.59
N ASP A 110 13.70 -5.02 18.82
CA ASP A 110 12.46 -5.63 19.21
C ASP A 110 11.84 -6.46 18.08
N VAL A 111 11.28 -7.61 18.41
CA VAL A 111 10.53 -8.45 17.48
C VAL A 111 9.06 -8.01 17.50
N VAL A 112 8.52 -7.69 16.35
CA VAL A 112 7.15 -7.20 16.17
C VAL A 112 6.35 -8.12 15.26
N LYS A 113 5.03 -8.16 15.50
CA LYS A 113 4.06 -8.92 14.69
C LYS A 113 3.28 -7.99 13.77
N ALA A 114 2.77 -8.56 12.69
CA ALA A 114 1.82 -7.86 11.82
C ALA A 114 0.59 -7.39 12.63
N GLY A 115 0.23 -6.11 12.49
CA GLY A 115 -0.83 -5.45 13.26
C GLY A 115 -0.37 -4.80 14.57
N GLN A 116 0.84 -5.07 15.05
CA GLN A 116 1.37 -4.46 16.27
C GLN A 116 1.63 -2.96 16.08
N THR A 117 1.23 -2.16 17.07
CA THR A 117 1.48 -0.71 17.08
C THR A 117 2.95 -0.43 17.34
N ILE A 118 3.52 0.43 16.51
CA ILE A 118 4.93 0.85 16.57
C ILE A 118 5.05 2.25 17.17
N ALA A 119 4.22 3.16 16.70
CA ALA A 119 4.19 4.54 17.17
C ALA A 119 2.77 5.11 17.11
N VAL A 120 2.50 6.10 17.93
CA VAL A 120 1.24 6.85 17.96
C VAL A 120 1.57 8.33 17.75
N LEU A 121 0.86 8.97 16.82
CA LEU A 121 0.86 10.42 16.67
C LEU A 121 -0.15 11.05 17.62
N ASP A 122 -0.03 12.34 17.86
CA ASP A 122 -1.03 13.09 18.62
C ASP A 122 -2.41 12.92 17.99
N ASP A 123 -3.34 12.38 18.77
CA ASP A 123 -4.63 11.88 18.34
C ASP A 123 -5.82 12.59 19.04
N GLU A 124 -5.57 13.51 19.97
CA GLU A 124 -6.60 14.12 20.82
C GLU A 124 -7.67 14.85 20.02
N VAL A 125 -7.25 15.69 19.07
CA VAL A 125 -8.19 16.43 18.20
C VAL A 125 -9.02 15.47 17.33
N TYR A 126 -8.39 14.42 16.78
CA TYR A 126 -9.06 13.43 15.92
C TYR A 126 -10.03 12.54 16.68
N ALA A 127 -9.72 12.24 17.95
CA ALA A 127 -10.64 11.53 18.84
C ALA A 127 -11.89 12.38 19.16
N ALA A 128 -11.70 13.69 19.38
CA ALA A 128 -12.80 14.61 19.56
C ALA A 128 -13.65 14.79 18.29
N GLU A 129 -13.01 14.89 17.10
CA GLU A 129 -13.71 14.93 15.80
C GLU A 129 -14.56 13.68 15.57
N LEU A 130 -14.02 12.49 15.87
CA LEU A 130 -14.76 11.24 15.74
C LEU A 130 -15.96 11.21 16.70
N SER A 131 -15.78 11.66 17.95
CA SER A 131 -16.87 11.73 18.93
C SER A 131 -17.98 12.66 18.44
N ALA A 132 -17.64 13.84 17.94
CA ALA A 132 -18.60 14.79 17.38
C ALA A 132 -19.36 14.19 16.17
N ALA A 133 -18.64 13.58 15.23
CA ALA A 133 -19.25 12.93 14.06
C ALA A 133 -20.17 11.76 14.43
N LYS A 134 -19.83 10.98 15.47
CA LYS A 134 -20.71 9.92 15.99
C LYS A 134 -21.99 10.47 16.62
N ASN A 135 -21.89 11.59 17.37
CA ASN A 135 -23.05 12.24 17.94
C ASN A 135 -23.99 12.79 16.84
N ASP A 136 -23.42 13.42 15.80
CA ASP A 136 -24.18 13.88 14.63
C ASP A 136 -24.91 12.72 13.93
N LEU A 137 -24.25 11.59 13.77
CA LEU A 137 -24.87 10.39 13.20
C LEU A 137 -26.00 9.87 14.07
N GLU A 138 -25.86 9.90 15.39
CA GLU A 138 -26.91 9.45 16.30
C GLU A 138 -28.14 10.36 16.22
N ILE A 139 -27.95 11.68 16.17
CA ILE A 139 -29.04 12.63 15.94
C ILE A 139 -29.76 12.31 14.62
N ALA A 140 -29.03 12.13 13.52
CA ALA A 140 -29.63 11.82 12.22
C ALA A 140 -30.35 10.47 12.20
N LYS A 141 -29.92 9.50 12.98
CA LYS A 141 -30.63 8.22 13.16
C LYS A 141 -31.96 8.41 13.88
N GLU A 142 -32.00 9.21 14.95
CA GLU A 142 -33.24 9.49 15.67
C GLU A 142 -34.24 10.28 14.81
N GLU A 143 -33.77 11.25 14.00
CA GLU A 143 -34.59 11.94 13.01
C GLU A 143 -35.19 10.99 11.96
N THR A 144 -34.41 9.98 11.55
CA THR A 144 -34.89 8.98 10.57
C THR A 144 -35.89 8.00 11.15
N LYS A 145 -35.79 7.66 12.45
CA LYS A 145 -36.75 6.81 13.16
C LYS A 145 -38.10 7.48 13.34
N ASN A 146 -38.12 8.83 13.39
CA ASN A 146 -39.34 9.55 13.55
C ASN A 146 -40.12 9.60 12.22
N ASP A 147 -41.05 8.66 12.07
CA ASP A 147 -41.95 8.56 10.90
C ASP A 147 -43.39 8.98 11.19
N THR A 148 -43.63 9.62 12.33
CA THR A 148 -44.97 10.01 12.82
C THR A 148 -45.73 10.83 11.79
N ASP A 149 -45.09 11.83 11.17
CA ASP A 149 -45.72 12.68 10.15
C ASP A 149 -46.11 11.87 8.90
N LEU A 150 -45.29 10.93 8.50
CA LEU A 150 -45.57 10.05 7.38
C LEU A 150 -46.74 9.10 7.67
N GLN A 151 -46.77 8.52 8.87
CA GLN A 151 -47.89 7.68 9.30
C GLN A 151 -49.20 8.46 9.39
N PHE A 152 -49.17 9.64 10.00
CA PHE A 152 -50.32 10.52 10.08
C PHE A 152 -50.84 10.91 8.69
N ALA A 153 -49.96 11.32 7.79
CA ALA A 153 -50.35 11.72 6.44
C ALA A 153 -50.96 10.55 5.62
N LYS A 154 -50.38 9.30 5.79
CA LYS A 154 -50.92 8.10 5.17
C LYS A 154 -52.33 7.78 5.69
N LEU A 155 -52.51 7.78 7.02
CA LEU A 155 -53.83 7.53 7.64
C LEU A 155 -54.87 8.56 7.23
N SER A 156 -54.51 9.84 7.25
CA SER A 156 -55.41 10.94 6.82
C SER A 156 -55.82 10.76 5.35
N SER A 157 -54.89 10.41 4.47
CA SER A 157 -55.20 10.16 3.04
C SER A 157 -56.12 8.96 2.88
N GLU A 158 -55.90 7.87 3.64
CA GLU A 158 -56.75 6.67 3.58
C GLU A 158 -58.18 6.96 4.07
N VAL A 159 -58.33 7.68 5.19
CA VAL A 159 -59.66 8.09 5.70
C VAL A 159 -60.40 8.97 4.68
N ASN A 160 -59.74 9.99 4.11
CA ASN A 160 -60.37 10.84 3.11
C ASN A 160 -60.76 10.09 1.83
N ARG A 161 -59.96 9.10 1.42
CA ARG A 161 -60.29 8.20 0.32
C ARG A 161 -61.54 7.38 0.61
N GLN A 162 -61.63 6.78 1.80
CA GLN A 162 -62.81 6.01 2.18
C GLN A 162 -64.10 6.85 2.26
N VAL A 163 -64.02 8.07 2.75
CA VAL A 163 -65.16 9.02 2.78
C VAL A 163 -65.60 9.36 1.36
N LEU A 164 -64.66 9.67 0.45
CA LEU A 164 -64.95 9.94 -0.95
C LEU A 164 -65.60 8.75 -1.64
N ASP A 165 -65.05 7.53 -1.45
CA ASP A 165 -65.56 6.30 -2.04
C ASP A 165 -66.95 5.92 -1.51
N ARG A 166 -67.23 6.17 -0.24
CA ARG A 166 -68.53 5.98 0.37
C ARG A 166 -69.59 6.94 -0.24
N SER A 167 -69.21 8.21 -0.36
CA SER A 167 -70.13 9.23 -0.95
C SER A 167 -70.39 8.98 -2.44
N ARG A 168 -69.42 8.50 -3.20
CA ARG A 168 -69.58 8.04 -4.59
C ARG A 168 -70.56 6.84 -4.68
N ARG A 169 -70.36 5.83 -3.83
CA ARG A 169 -71.23 4.65 -3.80
C ARG A 169 -72.65 4.98 -3.42
N ALA A 170 -72.89 5.89 -2.46
CA ALA A 170 -74.20 6.38 -2.10
C ALA A 170 -74.92 7.03 -3.30
N ASN A 171 -74.20 7.82 -4.14
CA ASN A 171 -74.78 8.38 -5.34
C ASN A 171 -75.11 7.39 -6.48
N VAL A 172 -74.45 6.22 -6.47
CA VAL A 172 -74.79 5.13 -7.42
C VAL A 172 -76.07 4.45 -6.96
N GLN A 173 -76.22 4.20 -5.65
CA GLN A 173 -77.40 3.54 -5.10
C GLN A 173 -78.66 4.45 -5.09
N PHE A 174 -78.50 5.72 -4.74
CA PHE A 174 -79.57 6.71 -4.62
C PHE A 174 -79.20 7.95 -5.45
N LYS A 175 -79.87 8.18 -6.59
CA LYS A 175 -79.62 9.32 -7.45
C LYS A 175 -79.73 10.65 -6.69
N LYS A 176 -78.69 11.47 -6.69
CA LYS A 176 -78.56 12.75 -6.00
C LYS A 176 -78.50 12.71 -4.48
N ALA A 177 -78.11 11.55 -3.86
CA ALA A 177 -77.94 11.45 -2.42
C ALA A 177 -76.90 12.41 -1.86
N VAL A 178 -75.86 12.72 -2.65
CA VAL A 178 -74.80 13.71 -2.34
C VAL A 178 -74.63 14.67 -3.48
N SER A 179 -74.53 15.98 -3.20
CA SER A 179 -74.35 17.05 -4.19
C SER A 179 -73.04 16.87 -4.98
N LYS A 180 -72.99 17.23 -6.28
CA LYS A 180 -71.83 17.26 -7.08
C LYS A 180 -70.71 18.13 -6.47
N ILE A 181 -71.07 19.26 -5.91
CA ILE A 181 -70.15 20.21 -5.24
C ILE A 181 -69.52 19.55 -4.03
N GLU A 182 -70.26 18.76 -3.26
CA GLU A 182 -69.74 18.04 -2.10
C GLU A 182 -68.77 16.92 -2.50
N ILE A 183 -69.05 16.20 -3.57
CA ILE A 183 -68.14 15.19 -4.11
C ILE A 183 -66.82 15.83 -4.58
N GLU A 184 -66.88 16.98 -5.26
CA GLU A 184 -65.65 17.68 -5.66
C GLU A 184 -64.89 18.24 -4.46
N ARG A 185 -65.57 18.70 -3.41
CA ARG A 185 -64.93 19.09 -2.15
C ARG A 185 -64.17 17.91 -1.49
N LEU A 186 -64.82 16.76 -1.36
CA LEU A 186 -64.22 15.55 -0.82
C LEU A 186 -63.04 15.05 -1.68
N ARG A 187 -63.14 15.20 -3.00
CA ARG A 187 -62.05 14.87 -3.90
C ARG A 187 -60.83 15.76 -3.69
N LEU A 188 -61.03 17.06 -3.57
CA LEU A 188 -59.96 18.02 -3.29
C LEU A 188 -59.30 17.74 -1.92
N GLU A 189 -60.08 17.39 -0.92
CA GLU A 189 -59.60 17.04 0.42
C GLU A 189 -58.76 15.75 0.41
N TYR A 190 -59.22 14.74 -0.34
CA TYR A 190 -58.42 13.50 -0.59
C TYR A 190 -57.11 13.83 -1.32
N GLU A 191 -57.16 14.61 -2.42
CA GLU A 191 -55.95 14.97 -3.17
C GLU A 191 -54.96 15.77 -2.32
N ARG A 192 -55.46 16.71 -1.48
CA ARG A 192 -54.62 17.45 -0.53
C ARG A 192 -53.92 16.52 0.45
N SER A 193 -54.64 15.58 1.07
CA SER A 193 -54.05 14.62 2.01
C SER A 193 -53.09 13.65 1.34
N ARG A 194 -53.38 13.25 0.10
CA ARG A 194 -52.49 12.41 -0.72
C ARG A 194 -51.17 13.12 -1.01
N LEU A 195 -51.21 14.39 -1.40
CA LEU A 195 -50.01 15.19 -1.66
C LEU A 195 -49.21 15.45 -0.39
N SER A 196 -49.87 15.65 0.76
CA SER A 196 -49.20 15.72 2.07
C SER A 196 -48.45 14.41 2.39
N GLY A 197 -49.03 13.24 2.07
CA GLY A 197 -48.36 11.96 2.19
C GLY A 197 -47.12 11.85 1.31
N VAL A 198 -47.16 12.33 0.07
CA VAL A 198 -45.99 12.36 -0.84
C VAL A 198 -44.92 13.31 -0.29
N GLN A 199 -45.29 14.44 0.27
CA GLN A 199 -44.36 15.39 0.89
C GLN A 199 -43.65 14.75 2.10
N ALA A 200 -44.41 14.12 3.02
CA ALA A 200 -43.86 13.42 4.19
C ALA A 200 -42.92 12.27 3.78
N GLN A 201 -43.30 11.52 2.72
CA GLN A 201 -42.44 10.47 2.19
C GLN A 201 -41.11 11.01 1.62
N ARG A 202 -41.15 12.15 0.92
CA ARG A 202 -39.94 12.83 0.44
C ARG A 202 -39.06 13.27 1.59
N GLN A 203 -39.65 13.86 2.64
CA GLN A 203 -38.93 14.29 3.83
C GLN A 203 -38.23 13.09 4.51
N GLN A 204 -38.93 11.98 4.65
CA GLN A 204 -38.35 10.74 5.19
C GLN A 204 -37.18 10.25 4.35
N THR A 205 -37.26 10.33 3.02
CA THR A 205 -36.15 9.99 2.14
C THR A 205 -34.96 10.93 2.33
N VAL A 206 -35.20 12.23 2.51
CA VAL A 206 -34.14 13.23 2.80
C VAL A 206 -33.48 12.92 4.13
N ASN A 207 -34.23 12.58 5.18
CA ASN A 207 -33.68 12.20 6.48
C ASN A 207 -32.79 10.94 6.36
N GLN A 208 -33.22 9.93 5.59
CA GLN A 208 -32.40 8.73 5.32
C GLN A 208 -31.10 9.06 4.60
N LEU A 209 -31.14 9.98 3.61
CA LEU A 209 -29.92 10.41 2.91
C LEU A 209 -28.99 11.19 3.83
N ASN A 210 -29.56 12.06 4.69
CA ASN A 210 -28.79 12.80 5.70
C ASN A 210 -28.11 11.84 6.69
N GLN A 211 -28.81 10.81 7.17
CA GLN A 211 -28.23 9.78 8.02
C GLN A 211 -27.03 9.08 7.35
N ARG A 212 -27.16 8.74 6.06
CA ARG A 212 -26.04 8.15 5.30
C ARG A 212 -24.85 9.10 5.20
N LEU A 213 -25.12 10.37 4.88
CA LEU A 213 -24.08 11.40 4.83
C LEU A 213 -23.33 11.50 6.18
N LYS A 214 -24.06 11.50 7.31
CA LYS A 214 -23.45 11.53 8.64
C LYS A 214 -22.68 10.26 8.97
N ALA A 215 -23.14 9.09 8.50
CA ALA A 215 -22.40 7.83 8.63
C ALA A 215 -21.07 7.87 7.87
N ASP A 216 -21.08 8.41 6.66
CA ASP A 216 -19.84 8.56 5.86
C ASP A 216 -18.87 9.53 6.53
N GLN A 217 -19.37 10.66 7.10
CA GLN A 217 -18.53 11.60 7.86
C GLN A 217 -17.91 10.94 9.10
N ALA A 218 -18.66 10.16 9.85
CA ALA A 218 -18.15 9.41 11.00
C ALA A 218 -17.08 8.38 10.58
N THR A 219 -17.28 7.70 9.45
CA THR A 219 -16.29 6.77 8.89
C THR A 219 -15.00 7.48 8.49
N ILE A 220 -15.08 8.67 7.88
CA ILE A 220 -13.91 9.48 7.53
C ILE A 220 -13.14 9.90 8.79
N ALA A 221 -13.83 10.35 9.83
CA ALA A 221 -13.22 10.72 11.11
C ALA A 221 -12.54 9.51 11.78
N GLU A 222 -13.15 8.32 11.72
CA GLU A 222 -12.56 7.08 12.23
C GLU A 222 -11.27 6.70 11.48
N LEU A 223 -11.27 6.82 10.15
CA LEU A 223 -10.08 6.55 9.34
C LEU A 223 -8.95 7.54 9.64
N ARG A 224 -9.26 8.82 9.86
CA ARG A 224 -8.28 9.84 10.26
C ARG A 224 -7.67 9.50 11.61
N LEU A 225 -8.48 9.14 12.61
CA LEU A 225 -7.99 8.70 13.91
C LEU A 225 -7.14 7.44 13.80
N LYS A 226 -7.58 6.45 13.01
CA LYS A 226 -6.82 5.23 12.77
C LYS A 226 -5.45 5.50 12.12
N ASN A 227 -5.35 6.49 11.25
CA ASN A 227 -4.07 6.88 10.64
C ASN A 227 -3.06 7.48 11.63
N ARG A 228 -3.51 7.90 12.84
CA ARG A 228 -2.63 8.34 13.92
C ARG A 228 -1.85 7.21 14.56
N THR A 229 -2.32 5.97 14.41
CA THR A 229 -1.65 4.77 14.91
C THR A 229 -0.87 4.10 13.79
N ILE A 230 0.45 4.01 13.95
CA ILE A 230 1.35 3.39 12.98
C ILE A 230 1.60 1.95 13.40
N THR A 231 1.15 1.00 12.56
CA THR A 231 1.24 -0.43 12.82
C THR A 231 2.14 -1.14 11.84
N SER A 232 2.88 -2.16 12.29
CA SER A 232 3.62 -3.02 11.38
C SER A 232 2.67 -3.80 10.47
N LYS A 233 3.06 -3.98 9.20
CA LYS A 233 2.31 -4.80 8.23
C LYS A 233 2.89 -6.19 8.06
N ILE A 234 4.09 -6.42 8.61
CA ILE A 234 4.83 -7.69 8.51
C ILE A 234 5.31 -8.10 9.90
N ASP A 235 5.54 -9.40 10.06
CA ASP A 235 6.31 -9.92 11.19
C ASP A 235 7.80 -9.66 10.94
N GLY A 236 8.53 -9.25 11.97
CA GLY A 236 9.95 -9.00 11.80
C GLY A 236 10.60 -8.33 13.00
N THR A 237 11.84 -7.89 12.81
CA THR A 237 12.63 -7.19 13.81
C THR A 237 12.77 -5.71 13.44
N VAL A 238 12.57 -4.83 14.40
CA VAL A 238 12.82 -3.38 14.25
C VAL A 238 14.34 -3.17 14.17
N VAL A 239 14.79 -2.62 13.04
CA VAL A 239 16.23 -2.37 12.82
C VAL A 239 16.62 -0.94 13.15
N GLU A 240 15.68 -0.03 12.95
CA GLU A 240 15.95 1.39 13.08
C GLU A 240 14.67 2.14 13.50
N VAL A 241 14.81 3.03 14.46
CA VAL A 241 13.77 3.99 14.88
C VAL A 241 14.28 5.37 14.55
N LEU A 242 13.59 6.07 13.65
CA LEU A 242 14.07 7.31 13.02
C LEU A 242 13.59 8.58 13.72
N ASN A 243 12.53 8.49 14.52
CA ASN A 243 11.93 9.64 15.18
C ASN A 243 11.69 9.41 16.66
N THR A 244 11.78 10.49 17.43
CA THR A 244 11.59 10.49 18.88
C THR A 244 10.24 11.12 19.27
N PRO A 245 9.69 10.78 20.46
CA PRO A 245 8.50 11.45 20.98
C PRO A 245 8.70 12.98 21.05
N GLY A 246 7.68 13.74 20.66
CA GLY A 246 7.70 15.21 20.56
C GLY A 246 8.17 15.74 19.21
N GLU A 247 8.69 14.93 18.33
CA GLU A 247 9.14 15.34 17.00
C GLU A 247 7.97 15.45 16.01
N PHE A 248 8.02 16.48 15.17
CA PHE A 248 7.03 16.65 14.08
C PHE A 248 7.45 15.85 12.84
N VAL A 249 6.53 15.10 12.30
CA VAL A 249 6.73 14.27 11.10
C VAL A 249 5.78 14.66 9.98
N ASN A 250 6.29 14.61 8.75
CA ASN A 250 5.53 14.90 7.54
C ASN A 250 4.90 13.63 6.96
N SER A 251 3.88 13.80 6.12
CA SER A 251 3.30 12.69 5.35
C SER A 251 4.36 11.99 4.49
N GLY A 252 4.40 10.65 4.55
CA GLY A 252 5.38 9.83 3.86
C GLY A 252 6.75 9.73 4.56
N GLN A 253 6.97 10.43 5.66
CA GLN A 253 8.22 10.34 6.43
C GLN A 253 8.29 9.00 7.16
N PRO A 254 9.40 8.23 6.99
CA PRO A 254 9.56 6.96 7.69
C PRO A 254 9.83 7.19 9.19
N ILE A 255 9.18 6.41 10.05
CA ILE A 255 9.36 6.42 11.51
C ILE A 255 10.22 5.26 11.98
N ALA A 256 10.04 4.09 11.38
CA ALA A 256 10.79 2.90 11.75
C ALA A 256 11.01 2.00 10.53
N ARG A 257 12.03 1.16 10.61
CA ARG A 257 12.33 0.13 9.61
C ARG A 257 12.27 -1.24 10.25
N VAL A 258 11.46 -2.12 9.66
CA VAL A 258 11.27 -3.51 10.09
C VAL A 258 11.75 -4.45 9.00
N LEU A 259 12.54 -5.45 9.37
CA LEU A 259 13.02 -6.51 8.48
C LEU A 259 12.42 -7.84 8.90
N ASN A 260 11.91 -8.59 7.92
CA ASN A 260 11.59 -10.00 8.12
C ASN A 260 12.86 -10.83 7.93
N LEU A 261 13.36 -11.40 9.02
CA LEU A 261 14.56 -12.24 9.01
C LEU A 261 14.28 -13.74 8.91
N ASN A 262 13.02 -14.16 8.96
CA ASN A 262 12.63 -15.58 8.89
C ASN A 262 12.86 -16.17 7.51
N ARG A 263 12.78 -15.34 6.46
CA ARG A 263 13.01 -15.73 5.08
C ARG A 263 14.00 -14.76 4.45
N LEU A 264 15.12 -15.33 4.00
CA LEU A 264 16.20 -14.54 3.39
C LEU A 264 16.39 -14.97 1.95
N ARG A 265 16.89 -14.07 1.13
CA ARG A 265 17.24 -14.30 -0.26
C ARG A 265 18.75 -14.16 -0.43
N VAL A 266 19.38 -15.19 -0.97
CA VAL A 266 20.75 -15.11 -1.48
C VAL A 266 20.69 -14.53 -2.88
N ILE A 267 21.47 -13.50 -3.14
CA ILE A 267 21.68 -12.94 -4.47
C ILE A 267 23.10 -13.26 -4.90
N CYS A 268 23.21 -14.07 -5.95
CA CYS A 268 24.48 -14.48 -6.55
C CYS A 268 24.59 -13.96 -7.97
N ALA A 269 25.81 -13.86 -8.47
CA ALA A 269 26.10 -13.59 -9.87
C ALA A 269 26.71 -14.85 -10.52
N GLY A 270 26.01 -15.40 -11.50
CA GLY A 270 26.51 -16.52 -12.33
C GLY A 270 27.22 -15.96 -13.56
N ASN A 271 28.36 -16.56 -13.94
CA ASN A 271 29.09 -16.17 -15.15
C ASN A 271 28.43 -16.83 -16.36
N ALA A 272 27.94 -16.03 -17.32
CA ALA A 272 27.26 -16.51 -18.51
C ALA A 272 28.15 -17.30 -19.51
N LYS A 273 29.49 -17.19 -19.37
CA LYS A 273 30.41 -17.96 -20.19
C LYS A 273 30.63 -19.40 -19.72
N THR A 274 30.49 -19.62 -18.40
CA THR A 274 30.83 -20.92 -17.77
C THR A 274 29.60 -21.65 -17.27
N LEU A 275 28.46 -20.96 -17.11
CA LEU A 275 27.25 -21.52 -16.55
C LEU A 275 26.04 -21.18 -17.46
N ASP A 276 25.42 -22.25 -18.00
CA ASP A 276 24.15 -22.09 -18.75
C ASP A 276 22.99 -21.94 -17.76
N PRO A 277 22.23 -20.85 -17.85
CA PRO A 277 21.05 -20.63 -17.00
C PRO A 277 20.02 -21.77 -17.04
N ASN A 278 19.92 -22.50 -18.16
CA ASN A 278 18.96 -23.58 -18.34
C ASN A 278 19.34 -24.87 -17.60
N ASN A 279 20.61 -25.04 -17.30
CA ASN A 279 21.14 -26.22 -16.62
C ASN A 279 21.12 -26.10 -15.09
N ILE A 280 20.66 -24.99 -14.55
CA ILE A 280 20.57 -24.77 -13.10
C ILE A 280 19.38 -25.53 -12.51
N SER A 281 19.63 -26.34 -11.49
CA SER A 281 18.59 -27.00 -10.69
C SER A 281 17.93 -26.02 -9.72
N LYS A 282 16.72 -26.35 -9.29
CA LYS A 282 16.02 -25.58 -8.24
C LYS A 282 16.55 -25.88 -6.84
N GLU A 283 17.28 -26.97 -6.66
CA GLU A 283 17.87 -27.35 -5.38
C GLU A 283 19.26 -26.76 -5.24
N ALA A 284 19.51 -26.12 -4.11
CA ALA A 284 20.79 -25.52 -3.80
C ALA A 284 21.07 -25.63 -2.29
N THR A 285 22.34 -25.49 -1.92
CA THR A 285 22.77 -25.44 -0.52
C THR A 285 23.58 -24.17 -0.32
N PHE A 286 23.20 -23.37 0.66
CA PHE A 286 23.99 -22.20 1.02
C PHE A 286 24.94 -22.53 2.16
N LYS A 287 26.21 -22.28 1.97
CA LYS A 287 27.27 -22.46 2.96
C LYS A 287 27.81 -21.14 3.43
N ILE A 288 27.87 -20.98 4.72
CA ILE A 288 28.42 -19.78 5.36
C ILE A 288 29.39 -20.19 6.47
N MET A 289 30.45 -19.44 6.60
CA MET A 289 31.39 -19.61 7.71
C MET A 289 30.96 -18.75 8.90
N VAL A 290 30.61 -19.40 10.01
CA VAL A 290 30.26 -18.76 11.28
C VAL A 290 31.19 -19.31 12.37
N ASN A 291 31.91 -18.44 13.05
CA ASN A 291 32.86 -18.83 14.11
C ASN A 291 33.82 -20.01 13.69
N GLU A 292 34.43 -19.86 12.52
CA GLU A 292 35.36 -20.85 11.93
C GLU A 292 34.73 -22.22 11.58
N LYS A 293 33.43 -22.35 11.68
CA LYS A 293 32.66 -23.53 11.27
C LYS A 293 31.83 -23.23 10.04
N THR A 294 31.90 -24.12 9.06
CA THR A 294 31.01 -24.05 7.90
C THR A 294 29.64 -24.61 8.27
N VAL A 295 28.61 -23.79 8.21
CA VAL A 295 27.22 -24.17 8.40
C VAL A 295 26.50 -24.16 7.06
N SER A 296 25.72 -25.22 6.79
CA SER A 296 25.02 -25.41 5.53
C SER A 296 23.52 -25.27 5.75
N TYR A 297 22.87 -24.45 4.92
CA TYR A 297 21.44 -24.22 4.93
C TYR A 297 20.82 -24.68 3.61
N PRO A 298 19.71 -25.42 3.64
CA PRO A 298 19.00 -25.77 2.41
C PRO A 298 18.46 -24.48 1.76
N ALA A 299 18.71 -24.34 0.47
CA ALA A 299 18.29 -23.21 -0.33
C ALA A 299 17.53 -23.67 -1.56
N LYS A 300 16.59 -22.86 -2.03
CA LYS A 300 15.81 -23.13 -3.25
C LYS A 300 15.99 -21.99 -4.23
N VAL A 301 16.48 -22.30 -5.43
CA VAL A 301 16.56 -21.31 -6.51
C VAL A 301 15.15 -20.93 -6.94
N ILE A 302 14.82 -19.65 -6.82
CA ILE A 302 13.50 -19.09 -7.13
C ILE A 302 13.49 -18.28 -8.42
N PHE A 303 14.64 -17.70 -8.79
CA PHE A 303 14.75 -16.85 -9.95
C PHE A 303 16.14 -16.92 -10.57
N ILE A 304 16.18 -16.97 -11.88
CA ILE A 304 17.38 -16.85 -12.70
C ILE A 304 17.08 -15.74 -13.69
N SER A 305 17.92 -14.70 -13.72
CA SER A 305 17.71 -13.57 -14.60
C SER A 305 17.83 -13.98 -16.07
N PRO A 306 16.85 -13.65 -16.92
CA PRO A 306 16.98 -13.82 -18.37
C PRO A 306 17.91 -12.77 -19.01
N GLU A 307 18.24 -11.70 -18.26
CA GLU A 307 19.11 -10.61 -18.70
C GLU A 307 20.56 -10.87 -18.23
N ILE A 308 21.51 -10.70 -19.14
CA ILE A 308 22.93 -10.80 -18.87
C ILE A 308 23.50 -9.38 -18.87
N ASP A 309 24.24 -9.02 -17.82
CA ASP A 309 25.02 -7.78 -17.77
C ASP A 309 26.10 -7.81 -18.88
N PRO A 310 26.06 -6.95 -19.89
CA PRO A 310 26.95 -7.01 -21.02
C PRO A 310 28.41 -6.66 -20.66
N VAL A 311 28.64 -5.92 -19.58
CA VAL A 311 29.97 -5.50 -19.14
C VAL A 311 30.64 -6.60 -18.33
N ARG A 312 29.92 -7.17 -17.35
CA ARG A 312 30.44 -8.21 -16.46
C ARG A 312 30.23 -9.61 -17.01
N GLN A 313 29.34 -9.78 -17.98
CA GLN A 313 28.91 -11.06 -18.55
C GLN A 313 28.39 -12.01 -17.47
N THR A 314 27.61 -11.47 -16.54
CA THR A 314 26.99 -12.19 -15.44
C THR A 314 25.47 -12.04 -15.46
N PHE A 315 24.79 -13.06 -14.95
CA PHE A 315 23.35 -13.04 -14.71
C PHE A 315 23.06 -13.26 -13.23
N ALA A 316 21.95 -12.71 -12.74
CA ALA A 316 21.56 -12.84 -11.34
C ALA A 316 20.86 -14.18 -11.08
N VAL A 317 21.26 -14.86 -10.02
CA VAL A 317 20.60 -16.05 -9.49
C VAL A 317 20.14 -15.75 -8.07
N TRP A 318 18.85 -15.98 -7.81
CA TRP A 318 18.26 -15.77 -6.49
C TRP A 318 17.83 -17.11 -5.89
N ALA A 319 18.26 -17.36 -4.68
CA ALA A 319 17.83 -18.51 -3.91
C ALA A 319 17.21 -18.06 -2.58
N GLU A 320 16.16 -18.75 -2.15
CA GLU A 320 15.49 -18.49 -0.88
C GLU A 320 15.94 -19.48 0.18
N ILE A 321 16.14 -18.98 1.39
CA ILE A 321 16.55 -19.74 2.57
C ILE A 321 15.57 -19.48 3.70
N GLN A 322 15.15 -20.53 4.40
CA GLN A 322 14.43 -20.42 5.66
C GLN A 322 15.44 -20.24 6.81
N ASN A 323 15.28 -19.16 7.57
CA ASN A 323 16.16 -18.84 8.71
C ASN A 323 15.40 -19.04 10.03
N THR A 324 15.02 -20.29 10.29
CA THR A 324 14.23 -20.65 11.47
C THR A 324 14.95 -20.34 12.77
N ASP A 325 16.27 -20.51 12.77
CA ASP A 325 17.11 -20.34 13.96
C ASP A 325 17.57 -18.89 14.16
N GLN A 326 17.20 -17.99 13.24
CA GLN A 326 17.62 -16.58 13.21
C GLN A 326 19.15 -16.33 13.34
N GLN A 327 19.94 -17.33 12.98
CA GLN A 327 21.41 -17.23 13.00
C GLN A 327 21.96 -16.46 11.81
N LEU A 328 21.24 -16.49 10.68
CA LEU A 328 21.61 -15.74 9.50
C LEU A 328 21.17 -14.27 9.63
N ARG A 329 22.06 -13.38 9.24
CA ARG A 329 21.79 -11.94 9.22
C ARG A 329 21.81 -11.41 7.79
N ALA A 330 20.99 -10.39 7.52
CA ALA A 330 21.08 -9.65 6.27
C ALA A 330 22.50 -9.05 6.13
N GLY A 331 23.08 -9.16 4.93
CA GLY A 331 24.45 -8.76 4.67
C GLY A 331 25.50 -9.86 4.83
N ASN A 332 25.15 -11.02 5.40
CA ASN A 332 26.07 -12.15 5.42
C ASN A 332 26.42 -12.57 3.99
N VAL A 333 27.70 -12.92 3.79
CA VAL A 333 28.27 -13.42 2.52
C VAL A 333 28.57 -14.90 2.68
N GLY A 334 28.23 -15.69 1.68
CA GLY A 334 28.50 -17.13 1.67
C GLY A 334 28.47 -17.68 0.26
N ASP A 335 28.63 -18.97 0.16
CA ASP A 335 28.73 -19.72 -1.09
C ASP A 335 27.44 -20.54 -1.32
N LEU A 336 26.81 -20.33 -2.46
CA LEU A 336 25.62 -21.07 -2.92
C LEU A 336 26.07 -22.19 -3.84
N GLU A 337 25.97 -23.41 -3.38
CA GLU A 337 26.22 -24.61 -4.19
C GLU A 337 24.93 -25.03 -4.89
N ILE A 338 24.95 -25.02 -6.20
CA ILE A 338 23.80 -25.35 -7.05
C ILE A 338 24.14 -26.66 -7.79
N ARG A 339 23.22 -27.62 -7.81
CA ARG A 339 23.31 -28.79 -8.66
C ARG A 339 22.97 -28.41 -10.08
N LEU A 340 23.73 -28.94 -11.03
CA LEU A 340 23.37 -28.87 -12.45
C LEU A 340 22.39 -30.02 -12.76
N LYS A 341 21.55 -29.82 -13.77
CA LYS A 341 20.58 -30.83 -14.23
C LYS A 341 21.26 -31.90 -15.04
#